data_c17ff8c03d36a88fb7e3fdf71715bec8
#
_entry.id   c17ff8c03d36a88fb7e3fdf71715bec8
#
_cell.length_a   1.000
_cell.length_b   1.000
_cell.length_c   1.000
_cell.angle_alpha   90.00
_cell.angle_beta   90.00
_cell.angle_gamma   90.00
#
_symmetry.space_group_name_H-M   'P 1'
#
loop_
_entity.id
_entity.type
_entity.pdbx_description
1 polymer ?
#
loop_
_entity_poly.entity_id
_entity_poly.type
_entity_poly.pdbx_seq_one_letter_code
_entity_poly.pdbx_strand_id
1 'polypeptide(L)'
;MKSLDVDCEKHWIGWPGVCVEQKTEKDDICSQLEKNNYHPVFLSDRQYENYYEGYSNSTLWPLCHYFFAYTLYKKNFWESYREVNAVFCEEISRIVEPNDWVWVQDYQLMLLPGMLREKFPNLHIGYFHHIPFPSHELFRILPERVEILNRLLGADFVAFHIHDYMRHFISATERVLHKNFNLDEVQMNDRVTRVDALPMGINYDLYHNVIADDKVHHAVEKTRLLFGDHKLIISVDRLDYSKGILHRLYGFASFLKNHPEYHGKVTLAMVIVPSRDHVGSYAELKTKIDEEIGSINGTYSTMNWTPVCYFYHGFSFEELVAMYYVADIALVTPLRDGMNLVAKEYVATKQDNPGVLILSEMAGASVELSDALLINPNDTDQIEQAICRALKMPLEEQRERLQRMQAILSVQTVNKWAADFMSCLLYTSPSPRDRSLS
;
A
#
# COMPACT_ATOMS: atom_id res chain seq x y z
N MET A 1 9.91 7.17 5.22
CA MET A 1 11.39 7.12 5.07
C MET A 1 12.12 8.21 5.86
N LYS A 2 11.65 9.48 5.93
CA LYS A 2 12.25 10.50 6.82
C LYS A 2 12.25 10.08 8.31
N SER A 3 11.34 9.22 8.71
CA SER A 3 11.19 8.70 10.08
C SER A 3 11.97 7.42 10.37
N LEU A 4 12.73 6.90 9.42
CA LEU A 4 13.56 5.72 9.67
C LEU A 4 14.80 6.13 10.46
N ASP A 5 14.88 5.69 11.70
CA ASP A 5 16.01 5.91 12.59
C ASP A 5 17.05 4.80 12.35
N VAL A 6 17.91 5.02 11.37
CA VAL A 6 19.06 4.15 11.05
C VAL A 6 20.30 5.03 11.12
N ASP A 7 21.29 4.62 11.87
CA ASP A 7 22.56 5.34 12.06
C ASP A 7 23.49 5.16 10.83
N CYS A 8 23.09 5.74 9.70
CA CYS A 8 23.87 5.76 8.46
C CYS A 8 23.48 6.96 7.58
N GLU A 9 24.36 7.34 6.67
CA GLU A 9 24.03 8.30 5.62
C GLU A 9 23.02 7.66 4.65
N LYS A 10 21.96 8.41 4.31
CA LYS A 10 20.83 7.92 3.49
C LYS A 10 20.71 8.76 2.24
N HIS A 11 20.68 8.09 1.11
CA HIS A 11 20.42 8.68 -0.18
C HIS A 11 19.07 8.17 -0.71
N TRP A 12 18.23 9.08 -1.19
CA TRP A 12 16.97 8.74 -1.82
C TRP A 12 17.04 9.01 -3.32
N ILE A 13 16.89 7.97 -4.12
CA ILE A 13 16.88 8.07 -5.58
C ILE A 13 15.45 7.83 -6.07
N GLY A 14 14.87 8.80 -6.76
CA GLY A 14 13.48 8.69 -7.19
C GLY A 14 13.04 9.70 -8.24
N TRP A 15 11.92 9.42 -8.88
CA TRP A 15 11.27 10.39 -9.76
C TRP A 15 10.64 11.51 -8.92
N PRO A 16 10.89 12.80 -9.25
CA PRO A 16 10.41 13.93 -8.43
C PRO A 16 8.91 14.23 -8.62
N GLY A 17 8.16 13.43 -9.38
CA GLY A 17 6.73 13.61 -9.61
C GLY A 17 6.38 14.55 -10.77
N VAL A 18 7.37 15.05 -11.47
CA VAL A 18 7.22 15.97 -12.62
C VAL A 18 8.10 15.53 -13.79
N CYS A 19 7.58 15.71 -15.01
CA CYS A 19 8.36 15.57 -16.23
C CYS A 19 8.92 16.94 -16.59
N VAL A 20 10.24 17.06 -16.66
CA VAL A 20 10.95 18.32 -16.95
C VAL A 20 11.92 18.08 -18.08
N GLU A 21 11.85 18.92 -19.13
CA GLU A 21 12.74 18.82 -20.26
C GLU A 21 13.91 19.84 -20.18
N GLN A 22 13.63 21.04 -19.68
CA GLN A 22 14.60 22.12 -19.64
C GLN A 22 15.71 21.86 -18.61
N LYS A 23 16.96 22.04 -19.04
CA LYS A 23 18.12 21.80 -18.19
C LYS A 23 18.14 22.71 -16.95
N THR A 24 17.76 23.97 -17.10
CA THR A 24 17.72 24.95 -16.00
C THR A 24 16.76 24.53 -14.90
N GLU A 25 15.58 24.04 -15.26
CA GLU A 25 14.60 23.54 -14.28
C GLU A 25 15.09 22.25 -13.59
N LYS A 26 15.77 21.37 -14.32
CA LYS A 26 16.41 20.18 -13.73
C LYS A 26 17.47 20.56 -12.72
N ASP A 27 18.35 21.51 -13.08
CA ASP A 27 19.42 21.98 -12.20
C ASP A 27 18.86 22.66 -10.94
N ASP A 28 17.76 23.41 -11.04
CA ASP A 28 17.07 24.03 -9.89
C ASP A 28 16.48 22.96 -8.96
N ILE A 29 15.79 21.95 -9.51
CA ILE A 29 15.24 20.83 -8.73
C ILE A 29 16.36 20.05 -8.04
N CYS A 30 17.45 19.71 -8.76
CA CYS A 30 18.61 19.05 -8.16
C CYS A 30 19.17 19.85 -6.99
N SER A 31 19.40 21.15 -7.17
CA SER A 31 19.98 22.02 -6.13
C SER A 31 19.12 22.11 -4.86
N GLN A 32 17.78 21.98 -4.99
CA GLN A 32 16.86 21.95 -3.84
C GLN A 32 16.85 20.59 -3.13
N LEU A 33 16.95 19.49 -3.88
CA LEU A 33 16.83 18.13 -3.37
C LEU A 33 18.15 17.59 -2.80
N GLU A 34 19.30 17.93 -3.39
CA GLU A 34 20.63 17.48 -2.95
C GLU A 34 20.95 17.85 -1.49
N LYS A 35 20.42 18.96 -1.00
CA LYS A 35 20.57 19.38 0.40
C LYS A 35 20.09 18.35 1.42
N ASN A 36 19.23 17.41 0.98
CA ASN A 36 18.68 16.33 1.81
C ASN A 36 19.10 14.94 1.30
N ASN A 37 20.14 14.84 0.48
CA ASN A 37 20.60 13.61 -0.18
C ASN A 37 19.49 12.96 -1.05
N TYR A 38 18.66 13.78 -1.72
CA TYR A 38 17.66 13.30 -2.67
C TYR A 38 18.19 13.49 -4.10
N HIS A 39 18.21 12.40 -4.86
CA HIS A 39 18.72 12.33 -6.22
C HIS A 39 17.55 12.10 -7.19
N PRO A 40 17.12 13.13 -7.92
CA PRO A 40 15.99 13.00 -8.83
C PRO A 40 16.35 12.24 -10.09
N VAL A 41 15.51 11.27 -10.44
CA VAL A 41 15.51 10.59 -11.74
C VAL A 41 14.43 11.23 -12.61
N PHE A 42 14.84 11.99 -13.62
CA PHE A 42 13.93 12.67 -14.52
C PHE A 42 13.44 11.74 -15.62
N LEU A 43 12.13 11.72 -15.82
CA LEU A 43 11.46 10.99 -16.88
C LEU A 43 10.96 11.97 -17.95
N SER A 44 11.05 11.59 -19.22
CA SER A 44 10.29 12.25 -20.29
C SER A 44 8.83 11.89 -20.22
N ASP A 45 7.95 12.70 -20.86
CA ASP A 45 6.51 12.40 -20.95
C ASP A 45 6.26 11.01 -21.53
N ARG A 46 6.98 10.61 -22.58
CA ARG A 46 6.90 9.27 -23.18
C ARG A 46 7.26 8.17 -22.17
N GLN A 47 8.30 8.38 -21.35
CA GLN A 47 8.70 7.41 -20.31
C GLN A 47 7.63 7.35 -19.22
N TYR A 48 7.12 8.49 -18.77
CA TYR A 48 6.03 8.52 -17.79
C TYR A 48 4.81 7.75 -18.29
N GLU A 49 4.32 8.06 -19.48
CA GLU A 49 3.15 7.41 -20.08
C GLU A 49 3.35 5.89 -20.27
N ASN A 50 4.50 5.46 -20.79
CA ASN A 50 4.69 4.04 -21.11
C ASN A 50 5.19 3.20 -19.93
N TYR A 51 6.05 3.76 -19.08
CA TYR A 51 6.60 3.05 -17.92
C TYR A 51 5.64 3.11 -16.73
N TYR A 52 5.25 4.34 -16.29
CA TYR A 52 4.47 4.50 -15.06
C TYR A 52 2.99 4.19 -15.30
N GLU A 53 2.32 4.89 -16.23
CA GLU A 53 0.91 4.63 -16.53
C GLU A 53 0.73 3.33 -17.32
N GLY A 54 1.65 3.02 -18.22
CA GLY A 54 1.62 1.83 -19.08
C GLY A 54 1.99 0.57 -18.31
N TYR A 55 3.28 0.18 -18.32
CA TYR A 55 3.68 -1.12 -17.80
C TYR A 55 3.41 -1.27 -16.31
N SER A 56 3.72 -0.26 -15.49
CA SER A 56 3.51 -0.34 -14.05
C SER A 56 2.01 -0.39 -13.70
N ASN A 57 1.21 0.56 -14.19
CA ASN A 57 -0.16 0.74 -13.72
C ASN A 57 -1.24 0.11 -14.62
N SER A 58 -0.94 -0.16 -15.90
CA SER A 58 -1.89 -0.82 -16.82
C SER A 58 -1.52 -2.28 -17.10
N THR A 59 -0.31 -2.76 -16.75
CA THR A 59 0.08 -4.17 -16.88
C THR A 59 0.26 -4.83 -15.51
N LEU A 60 1.23 -4.38 -14.72
CA LEU A 60 1.57 -5.05 -13.45
C LEU A 60 0.51 -4.85 -12.37
N TRP A 61 0.02 -3.63 -12.18
CA TRP A 61 -0.97 -3.34 -11.14
C TRP A 61 -2.22 -4.20 -11.24
N PRO A 62 -2.94 -4.24 -12.38
CA PRO A 62 -4.14 -5.07 -12.49
C PRO A 62 -3.82 -6.56 -12.38
N LEU A 63 -2.72 -7.04 -12.95
CA LEU A 63 -2.31 -8.44 -12.84
C LEU A 63 -2.08 -8.85 -11.38
N CYS A 64 -1.30 -8.07 -10.63
CA CYS A 64 -0.97 -8.34 -9.25
C CYS A 64 -2.19 -8.26 -8.32
N HIS A 65 -3.17 -7.42 -8.64
CA HIS A 65 -4.42 -7.31 -7.90
C HIS A 65 -5.53 -8.26 -8.39
N TYR A 66 -5.23 -9.20 -9.29
CA TYR A 66 -6.16 -10.20 -9.84
C TYR A 66 -7.26 -9.63 -10.76
N PHE A 67 -7.05 -8.44 -11.28
CA PHE A 67 -7.91 -7.82 -12.30
C PHE A 67 -7.33 -8.01 -13.71
N PHE A 68 -6.96 -9.25 -14.03
CA PHE A 68 -6.26 -9.57 -15.28
C PHE A 68 -7.02 -9.15 -16.54
N ALA A 69 -8.35 -9.01 -16.48
CA ALA A 69 -9.16 -8.49 -17.60
C ALA A 69 -8.83 -7.03 -17.95
N TYR A 70 -8.26 -6.26 -17.04
CA TYR A 70 -7.80 -4.88 -17.28
C TYR A 70 -6.34 -4.78 -17.72
N THR A 71 -5.63 -5.92 -17.76
CA THR A 71 -4.20 -5.94 -18.08
C THR A 71 -3.96 -5.63 -19.55
N LEU A 72 -3.14 -4.64 -19.85
CA LEU A 72 -2.73 -4.26 -21.18
C LEU A 72 -1.30 -4.69 -21.46
N TYR A 73 -1.12 -5.49 -22.52
CA TYR A 73 0.19 -5.95 -22.97
C TYR A 73 0.61 -5.16 -24.21
N LYS A 74 1.58 -4.25 -24.08
CA LYS A 74 2.12 -3.47 -25.18
C LYS A 74 3.65 -3.50 -25.15
N LYS A 75 4.28 -3.75 -26.29
CA LYS A 75 5.73 -3.84 -26.41
C LYS A 75 6.44 -2.55 -25.98
N ASN A 76 5.91 -1.39 -26.38
CA ASN A 76 6.46 -0.09 -26.00
C ASN A 76 6.38 0.18 -24.48
N PHE A 77 5.40 -0.41 -23.78
CA PHE A 77 5.32 -0.33 -22.32
C PHE A 77 6.50 -1.06 -21.67
N TRP A 78 6.76 -2.29 -22.12
CA TRP A 78 7.88 -3.08 -21.64
C TRP A 78 9.24 -2.45 -21.97
N GLU A 79 9.42 -1.97 -23.20
CA GLU A 79 10.64 -1.28 -23.63
C GLU A 79 10.95 -0.07 -22.74
N SER A 80 9.94 0.77 -22.46
CA SER A 80 10.09 1.91 -21.56
C SER A 80 10.32 1.48 -20.11
N TYR A 81 9.72 0.38 -19.64
CA TYR A 81 9.97 -0.17 -18.31
C TYR A 81 11.44 -0.59 -18.14
N ARG A 82 12.02 -1.26 -19.13
CA ARG A 82 13.46 -1.60 -19.13
C ARG A 82 14.34 -0.36 -19.19
N GLU A 83 14.00 0.60 -20.07
CA GLU A 83 14.72 1.86 -20.23
C GLU A 83 14.78 2.65 -18.91
N VAL A 84 13.66 2.82 -18.23
CA VAL A 84 13.60 3.59 -16.97
C VAL A 84 14.33 2.86 -15.83
N ASN A 85 14.19 1.53 -15.72
CA ASN A 85 14.99 0.77 -14.74
C ASN A 85 16.51 0.92 -15.00
N ALA A 86 16.93 1.01 -16.28
CA ALA A 86 18.31 1.27 -16.62
C ALA A 86 18.75 2.69 -16.24
N VAL A 87 17.89 3.70 -16.41
CA VAL A 87 18.16 5.08 -15.95
C VAL A 87 18.35 5.11 -14.44
N PHE A 88 17.51 4.45 -13.65
CA PHE A 88 17.70 4.31 -12.20
C PHE A 88 19.03 3.64 -11.86
N CYS A 89 19.38 2.58 -12.57
CA CYS A 89 20.65 1.87 -12.39
C CYS A 89 21.85 2.80 -12.65
N GLU A 90 21.79 3.65 -13.69
CA GLU A 90 22.84 4.62 -14.00
C GLU A 90 22.98 5.71 -12.90
N GLU A 91 21.87 6.24 -12.40
CA GLU A 91 21.90 7.24 -11.34
C GLU A 91 22.48 6.66 -10.03
N ILE A 92 22.04 5.46 -9.65
CA ILE A 92 22.60 4.76 -8.48
C ILE A 92 24.11 4.53 -8.68
N SER A 93 24.53 4.14 -9.90
CA SER A 93 25.93 3.86 -10.21
C SER A 93 26.86 5.06 -10.05
N ARG A 94 26.35 6.28 -10.02
CA ARG A 94 27.13 7.51 -9.79
C ARG A 94 27.40 7.81 -8.33
N ILE A 95 26.61 7.20 -7.44
CA ILE A 95 26.56 7.54 -6.01
C ILE A 95 27.10 6.39 -5.18
N VAL A 96 26.77 5.15 -5.58
CA VAL A 96 27.05 3.94 -4.79
C VAL A 96 28.55 3.68 -4.69
N GLU A 97 28.99 3.35 -3.48
CA GLU A 97 30.34 2.90 -3.17
C GLU A 97 30.40 1.37 -2.91
N PRO A 98 31.58 0.74 -2.99
CA PRO A 98 31.72 -0.65 -2.60
C PRO A 98 31.31 -0.86 -1.13
N ASN A 99 30.46 -1.82 -0.88
CA ASN A 99 29.87 -2.20 0.40
C ASN A 99 28.66 -1.35 0.85
N ASP A 100 28.17 -0.44 0.03
CA ASP A 100 26.89 0.22 0.29
C ASP A 100 25.74 -0.76 0.20
N TRP A 101 24.63 -0.37 0.78
CA TRP A 101 23.37 -1.11 0.76
C TRP A 101 22.36 -0.39 -0.10
N VAL A 102 21.82 -1.08 -1.07
CA VAL A 102 20.75 -0.55 -1.93
C VAL A 102 19.45 -1.27 -1.62
N TRP A 103 18.47 -0.50 -1.17
CA TRP A 103 17.13 -0.99 -0.90
C TRP A 103 16.16 -0.55 -2.00
N VAL A 104 15.88 -1.46 -2.94
CA VAL A 104 14.98 -1.23 -4.06
C VAL A 104 13.52 -1.41 -3.60
N GLN A 105 12.66 -0.46 -4.00
CA GLN A 105 11.27 -0.41 -3.57
C GLN A 105 10.31 -0.66 -4.74
N ASP A 106 9.44 -1.66 -4.56
CA ASP A 106 8.18 -1.88 -5.26
C ASP A 106 8.25 -2.29 -6.74
N TYR A 107 7.09 -2.61 -7.28
CA TYR A 107 6.88 -3.21 -8.61
C TYR A 107 7.33 -2.36 -9.79
N GLN A 108 7.57 -1.08 -9.61
CA GLN A 108 8.10 -0.20 -10.66
C GLN A 108 9.57 -0.52 -11.00
N LEU A 109 10.31 -1.12 -10.09
CA LEU A 109 11.76 -1.30 -10.19
C LEU A 109 12.20 -2.79 -10.10
N MET A 110 11.37 -3.71 -10.58
CA MET A 110 11.68 -5.15 -10.48
C MET A 110 12.91 -5.60 -11.29
N LEU A 111 13.36 -4.82 -12.28
CA LEU A 111 14.55 -5.15 -13.06
C LEU A 111 15.84 -4.62 -12.43
N LEU A 112 15.70 -3.61 -11.58
CA LEU A 112 16.83 -2.87 -11.01
C LEU A 112 17.79 -3.74 -10.18
N PRO A 113 17.34 -4.69 -9.34
CA PRO A 113 18.26 -5.55 -8.58
C PRO A 113 19.24 -6.32 -9.47
N GLY A 114 18.74 -6.91 -10.56
CA GLY A 114 19.59 -7.64 -11.50
C GLY A 114 20.53 -6.75 -12.30
N MET A 115 20.10 -5.54 -12.68
CA MET A 115 20.94 -4.56 -13.39
C MET A 115 22.07 -4.05 -12.48
N LEU A 116 21.80 -3.80 -11.21
CA LEU A 116 22.82 -3.42 -10.23
C LEU A 116 23.79 -4.56 -9.97
N ARG A 117 23.33 -5.80 -9.84
CA ARG A 117 24.17 -6.97 -9.62
C ARG A 117 25.14 -7.20 -10.76
N GLU A 118 24.74 -6.99 -12.01
CA GLU A 118 25.61 -7.09 -13.19
C GLU A 118 26.76 -6.08 -13.16
N LYS A 119 26.52 -4.84 -12.67
CA LYS A 119 27.54 -3.79 -12.56
C LYS A 119 28.39 -3.92 -11.28
N PHE A 120 27.76 -4.30 -10.19
CA PHE A 120 28.34 -4.34 -8.85
C PHE A 120 28.16 -5.71 -8.20
N PRO A 121 28.99 -6.69 -8.52
CA PRO A 121 28.82 -8.08 -8.05
C PRO A 121 28.79 -8.23 -6.52
N ASN A 122 29.44 -7.34 -5.78
CA ASN A 122 29.57 -7.39 -4.31
C ASN A 122 28.63 -6.43 -3.56
N LEU A 123 27.77 -5.69 -4.27
CA LEU A 123 26.84 -4.76 -3.65
C LEU A 123 25.76 -5.50 -2.84
N HIS A 124 25.40 -4.98 -1.67
CA HIS A 124 24.29 -5.52 -0.88
C HIS A 124 22.97 -4.96 -1.41
N ILE A 125 22.14 -5.84 -1.98
CA ILE A 125 20.90 -5.44 -2.66
C ILE A 125 19.71 -6.11 -1.98
N GLY A 126 18.83 -5.29 -1.40
CA GLY A 126 17.51 -5.71 -0.91
C GLY A 126 16.40 -5.22 -1.84
N TYR A 127 15.34 -5.99 -1.96
CA TYR A 127 14.14 -5.62 -2.69
C TYR A 127 12.89 -5.84 -1.84
N PHE A 128 11.99 -4.86 -1.80
CA PHE A 128 10.71 -4.98 -1.12
C PHE A 128 9.54 -4.78 -2.09
N HIS A 129 8.59 -5.71 -2.09
CA HIS A 129 7.40 -5.69 -2.94
C HIS A 129 6.17 -5.27 -2.13
N HIS A 130 5.60 -4.09 -2.41
CA HIS A 130 4.52 -3.51 -1.60
C HIS A 130 3.11 -3.91 -2.02
N ILE A 131 2.93 -4.37 -3.25
CA ILE A 131 1.63 -4.82 -3.74
C ILE A 131 1.48 -6.34 -3.61
N PRO A 132 0.28 -6.93 -3.79
CA PRO A 132 0.15 -8.38 -3.83
C PRO A 132 1.05 -8.99 -4.89
N PHE A 133 1.80 -10.04 -4.56
CA PHE A 133 2.42 -10.86 -5.59
C PHE A 133 1.43 -11.94 -6.01
N PRO A 134 1.10 -12.07 -7.31
CA PRO A 134 0.06 -12.97 -7.76
C PRO A 134 0.51 -14.44 -7.71
N SER A 135 -0.46 -15.35 -7.62
CA SER A 135 -0.19 -16.78 -7.74
C SER A 135 0.53 -17.11 -9.05
N HIS A 136 1.27 -18.22 -9.08
CA HIS A 136 1.95 -18.69 -10.29
C HIS A 136 1.01 -18.72 -11.50
N GLU A 137 -0.25 -19.16 -11.34
CA GLU A 137 -1.20 -19.29 -12.43
C GLU A 137 -1.53 -17.94 -13.09
N LEU A 138 -1.55 -16.85 -12.33
CA LEU A 138 -1.71 -15.50 -12.88
C LEU A 138 -0.38 -14.92 -13.36
N PHE A 139 0.69 -15.07 -12.58
CA PHE A 139 1.99 -14.52 -12.96
C PHE A 139 2.52 -15.09 -14.28
N ARG A 140 2.25 -16.37 -14.57
CA ARG A 140 2.64 -17.02 -15.83
C ARG A 140 2.05 -16.40 -17.09
N ILE A 141 0.96 -15.61 -16.97
CA ILE A 141 0.34 -14.90 -18.10
C ILE A 141 1.27 -13.79 -18.60
N LEU A 142 2.12 -13.23 -17.73
CA LEU A 142 3.03 -12.14 -18.06
C LEU A 142 4.10 -12.63 -19.07
N PRO A 143 4.21 -12.05 -20.26
CA PRO A 143 5.20 -12.47 -21.26
C PRO A 143 6.65 -12.40 -20.73
N GLU A 144 6.97 -11.35 -19.97
CA GLU A 144 8.28 -11.00 -19.46
C GLU A 144 8.65 -11.69 -18.13
N ARG A 145 7.82 -12.62 -17.65
CA ARG A 145 7.96 -13.30 -16.35
C ARG A 145 9.34 -13.88 -16.07
N VAL A 146 10.01 -14.43 -17.10
CA VAL A 146 11.35 -15.03 -16.97
C VAL A 146 12.39 -13.94 -16.68
N GLU A 147 12.35 -12.84 -17.42
CA GLU A 147 13.28 -11.73 -17.20
C GLU A 147 13.05 -11.08 -15.83
N ILE A 148 11.82 -10.81 -15.48
CA ILE A 148 11.47 -10.20 -14.18
C ILE A 148 11.97 -11.05 -13.01
N LEU A 149 11.69 -12.35 -13.00
CA LEU A 149 12.13 -13.23 -11.92
C LEU A 149 13.66 -13.33 -11.83
N ASN A 150 14.34 -13.46 -12.97
CA ASN A 150 15.81 -13.47 -12.99
C ASN A 150 16.40 -12.16 -12.47
N ARG A 151 15.79 -11.01 -12.80
CA ARG A 151 16.24 -9.70 -12.32
C ARG A 151 15.98 -9.52 -10.83
N LEU A 152 14.84 -9.96 -10.31
CA LEU A 152 14.55 -9.94 -8.87
C LEU A 152 15.54 -10.79 -8.07
N LEU A 153 15.92 -11.96 -8.59
CA LEU A 153 16.96 -12.81 -8.00
C LEU A 153 18.38 -12.20 -8.07
N GLY A 154 18.56 -11.00 -8.63
CA GLY A 154 19.75 -10.16 -8.47
C GLY A 154 19.91 -9.61 -7.06
N ALA A 155 18.84 -9.53 -6.28
CA ALA A 155 18.88 -9.14 -4.87
C ALA A 155 19.47 -10.28 -3.99
N ASP A 156 20.04 -9.89 -2.84
CA ASP A 156 20.43 -10.83 -1.78
C ASP A 156 19.22 -11.17 -0.90
N PHE A 157 18.30 -10.18 -0.76
CA PHE A 157 17.11 -10.32 0.03
C PHE A 157 15.88 -9.76 -0.70
N VAL A 158 14.81 -10.57 -0.79
CA VAL A 158 13.53 -10.20 -1.41
C VAL A 158 12.44 -10.34 -0.36
N ALA A 159 11.69 -9.28 -0.07
CA ALA A 159 10.66 -9.31 0.95
C ALA A 159 9.28 -8.88 0.44
N PHE A 160 8.27 -9.41 1.10
CA PHE A 160 6.84 -9.19 0.86
C PHE A 160 6.14 -8.82 2.16
N HIS A 161 4.89 -8.36 2.08
CA HIS A 161 4.13 -8.04 3.29
C HIS A 161 3.63 -9.26 4.07
N ILE A 162 3.23 -10.32 3.37
CA ILE A 162 2.64 -11.52 3.99
C ILE A 162 3.21 -12.80 3.38
N HIS A 163 3.13 -13.89 4.13
CA HIS A 163 3.64 -15.20 3.71
C HIS A 163 3.02 -15.72 2.42
N ASP A 164 1.76 -15.41 2.12
CA ASP A 164 1.13 -15.87 0.89
C ASP A 164 1.80 -15.27 -0.35
N TYR A 165 2.17 -13.98 -0.31
CA TYR A 165 2.88 -13.35 -1.43
C TYR A 165 4.30 -13.89 -1.58
N MET A 166 4.99 -14.14 -0.48
CA MET A 166 6.28 -14.84 -0.47
C MET A 166 6.16 -16.21 -1.13
N ARG A 167 5.20 -17.04 -0.72
CA ARG A 167 4.95 -18.37 -1.30
C ARG A 167 4.60 -18.31 -2.79
N HIS A 168 3.82 -17.31 -3.20
CA HIS A 168 3.49 -17.10 -4.61
C HIS A 168 4.75 -16.80 -5.43
N PHE A 169 5.64 -15.96 -4.92
CA PHE A 169 6.92 -15.65 -5.56
C PHE A 169 7.81 -16.89 -5.66
N ILE A 170 7.98 -17.63 -4.57
CA ILE A 170 8.75 -18.89 -4.55
C ILE A 170 8.19 -19.86 -5.58
N SER A 171 6.88 -20.14 -5.53
CA SER A 171 6.22 -21.05 -6.47
C SER A 171 6.35 -20.62 -7.93
N ALA A 172 6.25 -19.31 -8.21
CA ALA A 172 6.44 -18.78 -9.56
C ALA A 172 7.89 -18.98 -10.03
N THR A 173 8.85 -18.70 -9.16
CA THR A 173 10.28 -18.84 -9.46
C THR A 173 10.67 -20.30 -9.71
N GLU A 174 10.21 -21.23 -8.87
CA GLU A 174 10.48 -22.68 -9.04
C GLU A 174 9.93 -23.18 -10.37
N ARG A 175 8.71 -22.82 -10.71
CA ARG A 175 8.01 -23.33 -11.92
C ARG A 175 8.49 -22.66 -13.20
N VAL A 176 8.82 -21.37 -13.17
CA VAL A 176 9.21 -20.61 -14.36
C VAL A 176 10.71 -20.71 -14.65
N LEU A 177 11.55 -20.66 -13.60
CA LEU A 177 13.01 -20.67 -13.72
C LEU A 177 13.63 -22.04 -13.42
N HIS A 178 12.84 -23.02 -12.98
CA HIS A 178 13.30 -24.34 -12.55
C HIS A 178 14.40 -24.27 -11.46
N LYS A 179 14.26 -23.28 -10.55
CA LYS A 179 15.12 -23.10 -9.37
C LYS A 179 14.48 -23.78 -8.18
N ASN A 180 15.28 -24.48 -7.38
CA ASN A 180 14.79 -25.11 -6.16
C ASN A 180 15.12 -24.23 -4.96
N PHE A 181 14.11 -23.95 -4.14
CA PHE A 181 14.29 -23.29 -2.85
C PHE A 181 14.52 -24.33 -1.75
N ASN A 182 15.42 -24.01 -0.84
CA ASN A 182 15.54 -24.70 0.43
C ASN A 182 14.88 -23.81 1.49
N LEU A 183 13.62 -24.10 1.83
CA LEU A 183 12.74 -23.24 2.63
C LEU A 183 12.51 -21.88 1.96
N ASP A 184 13.22 -20.86 2.39
CA ASP A 184 13.15 -19.46 1.96
C ASP A 184 14.39 -18.99 1.20
N GLU A 185 15.33 -19.91 0.93
CA GLU A 185 16.60 -19.60 0.26
C GLU A 185 16.73 -20.30 -1.09
N VAL A 186 17.23 -19.57 -2.08
CA VAL A 186 17.61 -20.12 -3.39
C VAL A 186 19.09 -19.90 -3.65
N GLN A 187 19.77 -20.98 -4.00
CA GLN A 187 21.19 -20.92 -4.38
C GLN A 187 21.31 -20.32 -5.78
N MET A 188 21.97 -19.20 -5.88
CA MET A 188 22.50 -18.64 -7.12
C MET A 188 23.95 -19.11 -7.30
N ASN A 189 24.59 -18.84 -8.43
CA ASN A 189 25.91 -19.42 -8.78
C ASN A 189 26.93 -19.25 -7.64
N ASP A 190 27.08 -18.06 -7.10
CA ASP A 190 28.09 -17.65 -6.13
C ASP A 190 27.52 -17.04 -4.84
N ARG A 191 26.20 -16.97 -4.72
CA ARG A 191 25.51 -16.35 -3.60
C ARG A 191 24.16 -17.00 -3.33
N VAL A 192 23.55 -16.66 -2.21
CA VAL A 192 22.20 -17.05 -1.83
C VAL A 192 21.28 -15.84 -1.95
N THR A 193 20.09 -16.02 -2.51
CA THR A 193 18.99 -15.05 -2.38
C THR A 193 17.99 -15.59 -1.35
N ARG A 194 17.74 -14.82 -0.32
CA ARG A 194 16.75 -15.14 0.70
C ARG A 194 15.43 -14.40 0.41
N VAL A 195 14.31 -15.06 0.73
CA VAL A 195 12.96 -14.51 0.55
C VAL A 195 12.21 -14.58 1.87
N ASP A 196 11.54 -13.50 2.30
CA ASP A 196 10.82 -13.50 3.57
C ASP A 196 9.55 -12.62 3.51
N ALA A 197 8.73 -12.70 4.55
CA ALA A 197 7.54 -11.88 4.74
C ALA A 197 7.72 -10.95 5.94
N LEU A 198 7.74 -9.65 5.67
CA LEU A 198 7.90 -8.59 6.67
C LEU A 198 6.73 -7.61 6.55
N PRO A 199 5.71 -7.69 7.41
CA PRO A 199 4.56 -6.81 7.37
C PRO A 199 4.96 -5.37 7.71
N MET A 200 4.70 -4.43 6.80
CA MET A 200 5.01 -3.02 7.01
C MET A 200 4.11 -2.42 8.09
N GLY A 201 4.72 -1.80 9.10
CA GLY A 201 4.04 -1.05 10.13
C GLY A 201 3.79 0.42 9.78
N ILE A 202 3.22 1.15 10.73
CA ILE A 202 3.05 2.60 10.70
C ILE A 202 3.91 3.28 11.76
N ASN A 203 3.98 4.60 11.73
CA ASN A 203 4.48 5.37 12.86
C ASN A 203 3.39 5.40 13.94
N TYR A 204 3.37 4.37 14.78
CA TYR A 204 2.31 4.16 15.79
C TYR A 204 2.16 5.37 16.73
N ASP A 205 3.25 5.89 17.24
CA ASP A 205 3.23 6.99 18.21
C ASP A 205 2.66 8.28 17.61
N LEU A 206 2.91 8.53 16.33
CA LEU A 206 2.36 9.67 15.60
C LEU A 206 0.83 9.65 15.58
N TYR A 207 0.24 8.49 15.35
CA TYR A 207 -1.22 8.33 15.29
C TYR A 207 -1.83 8.17 16.68
N HIS A 208 -1.16 7.44 17.57
CA HIS A 208 -1.69 7.15 18.90
C HIS A 208 -1.75 8.39 19.80
N ASN A 209 -0.73 9.24 19.73
CA ASN A 209 -0.64 10.46 20.56
C ASN A 209 -1.21 11.70 19.88
N VAL A 210 -1.83 11.55 18.72
CA VAL A 210 -2.25 12.66 17.84
C VAL A 210 -3.22 13.64 18.51
N ILE A 211 -4.03 13.19 19.46
CA ILE A 211 -5.03 14.03 20.16
C ILE A 211 -4.37 15.05 21.09
N ALA A 212 -3.11 14.87 21.46
CA ALA A 212 -2.35 15.85 22.23
C ALA A 212 -1.97 17.10 21.41
N ASP A 213 -2.10 17.06 20.07
CA ASP A 213 -1.87 18.22 19.20
C ASP A 213 -3.11 19.13 19.18
N ASP A 214 -2.93 20.42 19.49
CA ASP A 214 -4.01 21.41 19.56
C ASP A 214 -4.77 21.55 18.22
N LYS A 215 -4.07 21.43 17.09
CA LYS A 215 -4.67 21.49 15.76
C LYS A 215 -5.60 20.32 15.51
N VAL A 216 -5.18 19.12 15.92
CA VAL A 216 -5.99 17.91 15.82
C VAL A 216 -7.18 18.01 16.75
N HIS A 217 -6.99 18.50 17.99
CA HIS A 217 -8.09 18.69 18.93
C HIS A 217 -9.17 19.61 18.35
N HIS A 218 -8.77 20.74 17.77
CA HIS A 218 -9.70 21.65 17.09
C HIS A 218 -10.40 21.01 15.88
N ALA A 219 -9.67 20.21 15.10
CA ALA A 219 -10.25 19.46 13.97
C ALA A 219 -11.27 18.41 14.45
N VAL A 220 -11.03 17.76 15.60
CA VAL A 220 -11.98 16.82 16.22
C VAL A 220 -13.28 17.53 16.62
N GLU A 221 -13.19 18.69 17.26
CA GLU A 221 -14.38 19.48 17.62
C GLU A 221 -15.19 19.87 16.38
N LYS A 222 -14.51 20.35 15.34
CA LYS A 222 -15.15 20.70 14.05
C LYS A 222 -15.83 19.48 13.40
N THR A 223 -15.16 18.33 13.42
CA THR A 223 -15.70 17.08 12.85
C THR A 223 -16.93 16.60 13.63
N ARG A 224 -16.91 16.68 14.96
CA ARG A 224 -18.08 16.37 15.80
C ARG A 224 -19.26 17.29 15.52
N LEU A 225 -19.01 18.58 15.33
CA LEU A 225 -20.08 19.55 14.96
C LEU A 225 -20.66 19.25 13.58
N LEU A 226 -19.82 18.81 12.62
CA LEU A 226 -20.26 18.49 11.25
C LEU A 226 -21.21 17.28 11.21
N PHE A 227 -20.88 16.22 11.94
CA PHE A 227 -21.64 14.96 11.91
C PHE A 227 -22.69 14.86 13.05
N GLY A 228 -22.64 15.74 14.04
CA GLY A 228 -23.59 15.76 15.17
C GLY A 228 -23.56 14.47 15.99
N ASP A 229 -24.75 14.01 16.40
CA ASP A 229 -24.94 12.81 17.21
C ASP A 229 -25.07 11.52 16.37
N HIS A 230 -24.86 11.59 15.05
CA HIS A 230 -24.94 10.42 14.18
C HIS A 230 -23.75 9.50 14.42
N LYS A 231 -23.99 8.20 14.33
CA LYS A 231 -22.92 7.21 14.24
C LYS A 231 -22.17 7.40 12.93
N LEU A 232 -20.87 7.59 13.01
CA LEU A 232 -20.03 7.86 11.86
C LEU A 232 -19.29 6.60 11.41
N ILE A 233 -19.53 6.20 10.17
CA ILE A 233 -18.73 5.20 9.46
C ILE A 233 -17.76 5.94 8.56
N ILE A 234 -16.45 5.68 8.67
CA ILE A 234 -15.44 6.28 7.80
C ILE A 234 -14.87 5.27 6.81
N SER A 235 -14.59 5.76 5.62
CA SER A 235 -13.93 5.04 4.54
C SER A 235 -12.98 5.99 3.83
N VAL A 236 -11.71 5.60 3.71
CA VAL A 236 -10.66 6.41 3.10
C VAL A 236 -9.87 5.58 2.11
N ASP A 237 -9.90 5.99 0.84
CA ASP A 237 -9.19 5.29 -0.24
C ASP A 237 -8.72 6.28 -1.31
N ARG A 238 -7.77 5.85 -2.13
CA ARG A 238 -7.58 6.43 -3.45
C ARG A 238 -8.65 5.88 -4.40
N LEU A 239 -9.00 6.63 -5.44
CA LEU A 239 -9.84 6.10 -6.51
C LEU A 239 -9.10 4.92 -7.17
N ASP A 240 -9.55 3.69 -6.89
CA ASP A 240 -8.98 2.47 -7.46
C ASP A 240 -10.01 1.34 -7.40
N TYR A 241 -10.11 0.56 -8.47
CA TYR A 241 -11.03 -0.58 -8.55
C TYR A 241 -10.70 -1.68 -7.55
N SER A 242 -9.43 -1.80 -7.12
CA SER A 242 -9.00 -2.77 -6.12
C SER A 242 -9.54 -2.48 -4.71
N LYS A 243 -10.00 -1.25 -4.45
CA LYS A 243 -10.43 -0.79 -3.12
C LYS A 243 -11.88 -1.18 -2.76
N GLY A 244 -12.62 -1.82 -3.66
CA GLY A 244 -13.96 -2.32 -3.37
C GLY A 244 -15.00 -1.25 -3.05
N ILE A 245 -14.81 -0.03 -3.58
CA ILE A 245 -15.66 1.14 -3.26
C ILE A 245 -17.13 0.88 -3.60
N LEU A 246 -17.41 0.32 -4.78
CA LEU A 246 -18.78 -0.02 -5.18
C LEU A 246 -19.39 -1.12 -4.32
N HIS A 247 -18.62 -2.16 -3.96
CA HIS A 247 -19.10 -3.24 -3.09
C HIS A 247 -19.48 -2.71 -1.70
N ARG A 248 -18.70 -1.77 -1.19
CA ARG A 248 -18.98 -1.03 0.05
C ARG A 248 -20.28 -0.25 -0.03
N LEU A 249 -20.50 0.48 -1.12
CA LEU A 249 -21.75 1.22 -1.35
C LEU A 249 -22.95 0.30 -1.46
N TYR A 250 -22.83 -0.83 -2.17
CA TYR A 250 -23.91 -1.82 -2.25
C TYR A 250 -24.25 -2.44 -0.88
N GLY A 251 -23.21 -2.78 -0.09
CA GLY A 251 -23.43 -3.27 1.27
C GLY A 251 -24.08 -2.24 2.20
N PHE A 252 -23.69 -0.96 2.08
CA PHE A 252 -24.29 0.13 2.84
C PHE A 252 -25.73 0.43 2.37
N ALA A 253 -26.00 0.38 1.07
CA ALA A 253 -27.36 0.52 0.54
C ALA A 253 -28.29 -0.62 1.02
N SER A 254 -27.79 -1.86 1.04
CA SER A 254 -28.50 -3.01 1.61
C SER A 254 -28.78 -2.80 3.11
N PHE A 255 -27.79 -2.32 3.86
CA PHE A 255 -27.97 -1.96 5.26
C PHE A 255 -29.09 -0.93 5.47
N LEU A 256 -29.10 0.15 4.71
CA LEU A 256 -30.16 1.17 4.83
C LEU A 256 -31.54 0.61 4.46
N LYS A 257 -31.62 -0.22 3.42
CA LYS A 257 -32.86 -0.85 2.98
C LYS A 257 -33.46 -1.77 4.04
N ASN A 258 -32.63 -2.61 4.65
CA ASN A 258 -33.06 -3.67 5.56
C ASN A 258 -33.17 -3.21 7.01
N HIS A 259 -32.59 -2.06 7.36
CA HIS A 259 -32.51 -1.53 8.71
C HIS A 259 -32.98 -0.07 8.80
N PRO A 260 -34.29 0.20 8.53
CA PRO A 260 -34.84 1.56 8.54
C PRO A 260 -34.74 2.25 9.92
N GLU A 261 -34.57 1.49 11.00
CA GLU A 261 -34.36 2.02 12.35
C GLU A 261 -33.05 2.84 12.50
N TYR A 262 -32.13 2.74 11.55
CA TYR A 262 -30.89 3.51 11.52
C TYR A 262 -30.94 4.74 10.59
N HIS A 263 -32.08 4.98 9.90
CA HIS A 263 -32.24 6.21 9.13
C HIS A 263 -32.17 7.42 10.05
N GLY A 264 -31.43 8.45 9.63
CA GLY A 264 -31.19 9.64 10.45
C GLY A 264 -30.24 9.42 11.65
N LYS A 265 -29.58 8.27 11.75
CA LYS A 265 -28.70 7.94 12.88
C LYS A 265 -27.30 7.48 12.50
N VAL A 266 -27.08 7.11 11.25
CA VAL A 266 -25.80 6.58 10.74
C VAL A 266 -25.44 7.33 9.47
N THR A 267 -24.21 7.81 9.37
CA THR A 267 -23.66 8.45 8.16
C THR A 267 -22.38 7.78 7.75
N LEU A 268 -22.25 7.47 6.46
CA LEU A 268 -21.03 7.01 5.84
C LEU A 268 -20.26 8.20 5.26
N ALA A 269 -19.13 8.56 5.86
CA ALA A 269 -18.19 9.54 5.32
C ALA A 269 -17.17 8.81 4.41
N MET A 270 -17.21 9.12 3.12
CA MET A 270 -16.31 8.55 2.14
C MET A 270 -15.31 9.59 1.64
N VAL A 271 -14.05 9.37 1.89
CA VAL A 271 -12.94 10.16 1.35
C VAL A 271 -12.29 9.35 0.23
N ILE A 272 -12.42 9.85 -1.00
CA ILE A 272 -11.80 9.23 -2.18
C ILE A 272 -10.83 10.23 -2.80
N VAL A 273 -9.54 9.93 -2.69
CA VAL A 273 -8.50 10.79 -3.26
C VAL A 273 -8.37 10.47 -4.76
N PRO A 274 -8.47 11.48 -5.65
CA PRO A 274 -8.27 11.30 -7.08
C PRO A 274 -6.95 10.59 -7.39
N SER A 275 -6.98 9.65 -8.31
CA SER A 275 -5.80 8.90 -8.75
C SER A 275 -6.03 8.39 -10.17
N ARG A 276 -5.05 8.58 -11.06
CA ARG A 276 -5.05 8.01 -12.42
C ARG A 276 -6.28 8.38 -13.26
N ASP A 277 -6.83 9.59 -13.10
CA ASP A 277 -8.09 10.05 -13.71
C ASP A 277 -8.10 9.99 -15.24
N HIS A 278 -6.92 9.89 -15.88
CA HIS A 278 -6.76 9.80 -17.34
C HIS A 278 -6.91 8.36 -17.87
N VAL A 279 -6.96 7.34 -17.02
CA VAL A 279 -7.14 5.94 -17.42
C VAL A 279 -8.63 5.62 -17.47
N GLY A 280 -9.13 5.17 -18.63
CA GLY A 280 -10.57 5.00 -18.90
C GLY A 280 -11.32 4.16 -17.86
N SER A 281 -10.72 3.09 -17.33
CA SER A 281 -11.33 2.25 -16.29
C SER A 281 -11.56 3.00 -14.96
N TYR A 282 -10.72 4.00 -14.63
CA TYR A 282 -10.88 4.83 -13.43
C TYR A 282 -11.98 5.88 -13.62
N ALA A 283 -12.09 6.47 -14.81
CA ALA A 283 -13.18 7.40 -15.14
C ALA A 283 -14.55 6.70 -15.10
N GLU A 284 -14.65 5.48 -15.63
CA GLU A 284 -15.87 4.67 -15.54
C GLU A 284 -16.21 4.30 -14.09
N LEU A 285 -15.20 3.93 -13.29
CA LEU A 285 -15.39 3.66 -11.86
C LEU A 285 -15.93 4.88 -11.13
N LYS A 286 -15.35 6.06 -11.39
CA LYS A 286 -15.79 7.33 -10.80
C LYS A 286 -17.25 7.62 -11.11
N THR A 287 -17.65 7.47 -12.38
CA THR A 287 -19.03 7.67 -12.82
C THR A 287 -20.00 6.75 -12.06
N LYS A 288 -19.68 5.45 -11.95
CA LYS A 288 -20.51 4.48 -11.22
C LYS A 288 -20.60 4.79 -9.72
N ILE A 289 -19.52 5.26 -9.12
CA ILE A 289 -19.52 5.69 -7.70
C ILE A 289 -20.48 6.88 -7.52
N ASP A 290 -20.40 7.89 -8.40
CA ASP A 290 -21.26 9.07 -8.31
C ASP A 290 -22.74 8.71 -8.51
N GLU A 291 -23.05 7.84 -9.45
CA GLU A 291 -24.41 7.32 -9.70
C GLU A 291 -24.96 6.61 -8.47
N GLU A 292 -24.17 5.71 -7.87
CA GLU A 292 -24.60 4.93 -6.71
C GLU A 292 -24.80 5.81 -5.48
N ILE A 293 -23.88 6.74 -5.21
CA ILE A 293 -24.04 7.73 -4.12
C ILE A 293 -25.27 8.60 -4.35
N GLY A 294 -25.47 9.06 -5.59
CA GLY A 294 -26.65 9.82 -5.97
C GLY A 294 -27.96 9.06 -5.73
N SER A 295 -27.98 7.76 -6.07
CA SER A 295 -29.12 6.87 -5.86
C SER A 295 -29.40 6.66 -4.36
N ILE A 296 -28.38 6.37 -3.54
CA ILE A 296 -28.54 6.19 -2.09
C ILE A 296 -29.05 7.48 -1.45
N ASN A 297 -28.40 8.61 -1.72
CA ASN A 297 -28.78 9.88 -1.13
C ASN A 297 -30.15 10.34 -1.61
N GLY A 298 -30.47 10.20 -2.89
CA GLY A 298 -31.80 10.53 -3.43
C GLY A 298 -32.94 9.72 -2.83
N THR A 299 -32.64 8.46 -2.43
CA THR A 299 -33.64 7.56 -1.85
C THR A 299 -33.87 7.81 -0.35
N TYR A 300 -32.82 8.08 0.42
CA TYR A 300 -32.85 8.03 1.88
C TYR A 300 -32.65 9.37 2.58
N SER A 301 -32.11 10.41 1.90
CA SER A 301 -31.85 11.71 2.54
C SER A 301 -33.12 12.36 3.09
N THR A 302 -32.96 13.07 4.19
CA THR A 302 -33.97 13.97 4.77
C THR A 302 -33.43 15.38 4.80
N MET A 303 -34.24 16.35 5.26
CA MET A 303 -33.81 17.75 5.39
C MET A 303 -32.59 17.95 6.29
N ASN A 304 -32.40 17.07 7.27
CA ASN A 304 -31.36 17.19 8.29
C ASN A 304 -30.32 16.04 8.27
N TRP A 305 -30.40 15.14 7.29
CA TRP A 305 -29.52 13.98 7.25
C TRP A 305 -29.25 13.54 5.82
N THR A 306 -27.98 13.27 5.53
CA THR A 306 -27.50 12.68 4.29
C THR A 306 -26.77 11.37 4.61
N PRO A 307 -27.21 10.22 4.06
CA PRO A 307 -26.64 8.92 4.36
C PRO A 307 -25.16 8.80 4.01
N VAL A 308 -24.76 9.34 2.84
CA VAL A 308 -23.37 9.27 2.34
C VAL A 308 -22.83 10.69 2.16
N CYS A 309 -21.89 11.08 3.02
CA CYS A 309 -21.08 12.28 2.85
C CYS A 309 -19.84 11.93 2.02
N TYR A 310 -19.76 12.47 0.81
CA TYR A 310 -18.75 12.11 -0.16
C TYR A 310 -17.77 13.25 -0.43
N PHE A 311 -16.48 12.96 -0.29
CA PHE A 311 -15.38 13.91 -0.51
C PHE A 311 -14.44 13.35 -1.59
N TYR A 312 -14.40 14.00 -2.75
CA TYR A 312 -13.53 13.64 -3.86
C TYR A 312 -12.26 14.51 -3.87
N HIS A 313 -11.55 14.51 -2.75
CA HIS A 313 -10.27 15.20 -2.54
C HIS A 313 -9.56 14.64 -1.30
N GLY A 314 -8.27 14.94 -1.17
CA GLY A 314 -7.52 14.66 0.07
C GLY A 314 -7.79 15.67 1.16
N PHE A 315 -7.56 15.28 2.41
CA PHE A 315 -7.58 16.13 3.59
C PHE A 315 -6.17 16.33 4.14
N SER A 316 -5.95 17.33 4.96
CA SER A 316 -4.73 17.46 5.75
C SER A 316 -4.60 16.30 6.74
N PHE A 317 -3.39 16.09 7.25
CA PHE A 317 -3.16 15.05 8.26
C PHE A 317 -4.07 15.24 9.47
N GLU A 318 -4.16 16.48 9.98
CA GLU A 318 -4.95 16.83 11.16
C GLU A 318 -6.45 16.57 10.96
N GLU A 319 -6.98 16.92 9.79
CA GLU A 319 -8.39 16.67 9.46
C GLU A 319 -8.67 15.17 9.31
N LEU A 320 -7.79 14.44 8.64
CA LEU A 320 -7.96 13.01 8.41
C LEU A 320 -7.93 12.22 9.72
N VAL A 321 -6.95 12.48 10.59
CA VAL A 321 -6.86 11.78 11.88
C VAL A 321 -7.98 12.17 12.83
N ALA A 322 -8.50 13.41 12.73
CA ALA A 322 -9.70 13.83 13.46
C ALA A 322 -10.93 13.02 13.03
N MET A 323 -11.07 12.76 11.72
CA MET A 323 -12.14 11.89 11.20
C MET A 323 -11.98 10.45 11.70
N TYR A 324 -10.76 9.90 11.70
CA TYR A 324 -10.50 8.57 12.28
C TYR A 324 -10.87 8.51 13.77
N TYR A 325 -10.48 9.53 14.53
CA TYR A 325 -10.76 9.57 15.96
C TYR A 325 -12.25 9.64 16.28
N VAL A 326 -13.01 10.47 15.56
CA VAL A 326 -14.46 10.67 15.76
C VAL A 326 -15.26 9.45 15.28
N ALA A 327 -14.85 8.81 14.20
CA ALA A 327 -15.62 7.73 13.58
C ALA A 327 -15.82 6.54 14.53
N ASP A 328 -17.07 6.06 14.62
CA ASP A 328 -17.43 4.86 15.39
C ASP A 328 -16.97 3.58 14.68
N ILE A 329 -16.97 3.58 13.35
CA ILE A 329 -16.62 2.42 12.54
C ILE A 329 -15.69 2.87 11.41
N ALA A 330 -14.59 2.13 11.18
CA ALA A 330 -13.87 2.18 9.92
C ALA A 330 -14.29 1.02 9.03
N LEU A 331 -14.65 1.33 7.78
CA LEU A 331 -15.11 0.37 6.80
C LEU A 331 -14.07 0.27 5.67
N VAL A 332 -13.18 -0.71 5.77
CA VAL A 332 -12.03 -0.93 4.90
C VAL A 332 -12.22 -2.24 4.13
N THR A 333 -12.67 -2.15 2.90
CA THR A 333 -13.17 -3.30 2.14
C THR A 333 -12.48 -3.50 0.78
N PRO A 334 -11.13 -3.43 0.69
CA PRO A 334 -10.47 -3.67 -0.59
C PRO A 334 -10.77 -5.09 -1.10
N LEU A 335 -10.94 -5.22 -2.42
CA LEU A 335 -11.05 -6.52 -3.08
C LEU A 335 -9.71 -7.25 -3.08
N ARG A 336 -8.61 -6.49 -3.09
CA ARG A 336 -7.25 -6.96 -2.84
C ARG A 336 -6.34 -5.79 -2.51
N ASP A 337 -5.48 -5.98 -1.51
CA ASP A 337 -4.53 -4.96 -1.07
C ASP A 337 -3.27 -5.62 -0.49
N GLY A 338 -2.08 -5.08 -0.79
CA GLY A 338 -0.81 -5.60 -0.29
C GLY A 338 -0.73 -5.58 1.24
N MET A 339 -1.15 -4.48 1.85
CA MET A 339 -1.16 -4.31 3.30
C MET A 339 -2.43 -3.60 3.77
N ASN A 340 -2.67 -2.37 3.38
CA ASN A 340 -3.65 -1.39 3.82
C ASN A 340 -3.29 -0.70 5.15
N LEU A 341 -2.56 0.40 5.04
CA LEU A 341 -2.12 1.17 6.22
C LEU A 341 -3.28 1.95 6.86
N VAL A 342 -4.31 2.33 6.12
CA VAL A 342 -5.50 3.05 6.65
C VAL A 342 -6.16 2.28 7.80
N ALA A 343 -6.27 0.96 7.69
CA ALA A 343 -6.77 0.11 8.77
C ALA A 343 -5.91 0.23 10.04
N LYS A 344 -4.58 0.24 9.88
CA LYS A 344 -3.63 0.40 11.00
C LYS A 344 -3.68 1.80 11.60
N GLU A 345 -3.75 2.83 10.76
CA GLU A 345 -3.86 4.24 11.16
C GLU A 345 -5.12 4.49 11.99
N TYR A 346 -6.28 3.98 11.53
CA TYR A 346 -7.52 4.08 12.29
C TYR A 346 -7.39 3.45 13.69
N VAL A 347 -6.93 2.21 13.77
CA VAL A 347 -6.77 1.49 15.05
C VAL A 347 -5.83 2.23 16.00
N ALA A 348 -4.70 2.73 15.51
CA ALA A 348 -3.74 3.47 16.30
C ALA A 348 -4.33 4.79 16.84
N THR A 349 -5.13 5.49 16.02
CA THR A 349 -5.73 6.79 16.37
C THR A 349 -6.79 6.66 17.49
N LYS A 350 -7.38 5.49 17.70
CA LYS A 350 -8.50 5.30 18.65
C LYS A 350 -8.13 5.38 20.13
N GLN A 351 -6.85 5.45 20.52
CA GLN A 351 -6.37 5.59 21.90
C GLN A 351 -7.39 5.09 22.96
N ASP A 352 -8.05 6.01 23.68
CA ASP A 352 -9.09 5.69 24.68
C ASP A 352 -10.52 5.74 24.10
N ASN A 353 -10.68 6.10 22.83
CA ASN A 353 -11.98 6.24 22.20
C ASN A 353 -12.43 4.90 21.58
N PRO A 354 -13.64 4.40 21.90
CA PRO A 354 -14.12 3.15 21.33
C PRO A 354 -14.34 3.26 19.82
N GLY A 355 -14.32 2.14 19.13
CA GLY A 355 -14.59 2.04 17.71
C GLY A 355 -14.44 0.62 17.21
N VAL A 356 -14.89 0.38 15.99
CA VAL A 356 -14.86 -0.93 15.36
C VAL A 356 -14.19 -0.84 14.00
N LEU A 357 -13.25 -1.73 13.72
CA LEU A 357 -12.70 -1.92 12.39
C LEU A 357 -13.45 -3.06 11.69
N ILE A 358 -14.06 -2.77 10.55
CA ILE A 358 -14.54 -3.77 9.59
C ILE A 358 -13.48 -3.83 8.49
N LEU A 359 -12.86 -4.99 8.30
CA LEU A 359 -11.72 -5.16 7.42
C LEU A 359 -11.92 -6.33 6.46
N SER A 360 -11.61 -6.09 5.19
CA SER A 360 -11.55 -7.15 4.19
C SER A 360 -10.47 -8.19 4.53
N GLU A 361 -10.83 -9.47 4.48
CA GLU A 361 -9.88 -10.59 4.58
C GLU A 361 -8.85 -10.59 3.42
N MET A 362 -9.11 -9.84 2.33
CA MET A 362 -8.23 -9.70 1.18
C MET A 362 -7.17 -8.59 1.34
N ALA A 363 -7.17 -7.89 2.47
CA ALA A 363 -6.12 -6.93 2.82
C ALA A 363 -5.00 -7.63 3.60
N GLY A 364 -3.73 -7.35 3.28
CA GLY A 364 -2.60 -7.93 4.02
C GLY A 364 -2.64 -7.62 5.52
N ALA A 365 -3.17 -6.46 5.90
CA ALA A 365 -3.36 -6.06 7.30
C ALA A 365 -4.28 -6.99 8.10
N SER A 366 -5.15 -7.78 7.45
CA SER A 366 -6.06 -8.72 8.12
C SER A 366 -5.32 -9.82 8.90
N VAL A 367 -4.09 -10.14 8.48
CA VAL A 367 -3.25 -11.15 9.15
C VAL A 367 -2.83 -10.67 10.54
N GLU A 368 -2.53 -9.38 10.69
CA GLU A 368 -2.13 -8.78 11.97
C GLU A 368 -3.34 -8.29 12.78
N LEU A 369 -4.36 -7.75 12.10
CA LEU A 369 -5.56 -7.16 12.71
C LEU A 369 -6.72 -8.16 12.80
N SER A 370 -6.45 -9.37 13.26
CA SER A 370 -7.44 -10.48 13.33
C SER A 370 -8.61 -10.22 14.29
N ASP A 371 -8.48 -9.26 15.21
CA ASP A 371 -9.56 -8.81 16.09
C ASP A 371 -10.55 -7.83 15.41
N ALA A 372 -10.31 -7.42 14.16
CA ALA A 372 -11.29 -6.72 13.33
C ALA A 372 -12.50 -7.61 13.01
N LEU A 373 -13.61 -7.01 12.59
CA LEU A 373 -14.68 -7.76 11.93
C LEU A 373 -14.23 -8.07 10.51
N LEU A 374 -13.70 -9.27 10.29
CA LEU A 374 -13.23 -9.70 8.99
C LEU A 374 -14.42 -10.08 8.10
N ILE A 375 -14.39 -9.63 6.85
CA ILE A 375 -15.44 -9.86 5.86
C ILE A 375 -14.84 -10.24 4.50
N ASN A 376 -15.60 -11.00 3.72
CA ASN A 376 -15.36 -11.13 2.29
C ASN A 376 -15.95 -9.90 1.57
N PRO A 377 -15.16 -9.03 0.95
CA PRO A 377 -15.66 -7.80 0.34
C PRO A 377 -16.55 -8.05 -0.90
N ASN A 378 -16.55 -9.25 -1.46
CA ASN A 378 -17.44 -9.64 -2.57
C ASN A 378 -18.85 -10.04 -2.09
N ASP A 379 -19.02 -10.23 -0.78
CA ASP A 379 -20.31 -10.59 -0.16
C ASP A 379 -20.91 -9.33 0.49
N THR A 380 -21.86 -8.72 -0.21
CA THR A 380 -22.54 -7.50 0.26
C THR A 380 -23.37 -7.74 1.51
N ASP A 381 -23.89 -8.95 1.71
CA ASP A 381 -24.64 -9.31 2.91
C ASP A 381 -23.72 -9.37 4.14
N GLN A 382 -22.48 -9.85 3.99
CA GLN A 382 -21.49 -9.78 5.07
C GLN A 382 -21.13 -8.34 5.44
N ILE A 383 -21.03 -7.43 4.46
CA ILE A 383 -20.80 -6.00 4.74
C ILE A 383 -21.95 -5.44 5.57
N GLU A 384 -23.21 -5.66 5.15
CA GLU A 384 -24.41 -5.26 5.88
C GLU A 384 -24.40 -5.80 7.32
N GLN A 385 -24.21 -7.13 7.47
CA GLN A 385 -24.19 -7.78 8.78
C GLN A 385 -23.09 -7.27 9.69
N ALA A 386 -21.89 -6.99 9.13
CA ALA A 386 -20.77 -6.44 9.88
C ALA A 386 -21.08 -5.02 10.37
N ILE A 387 -21.73 -4.17 9.55
CA ILE A 387 -22.17 -2.83 9.98
C ILE A 387 -23.18 -2.95 11.13
N CYS A 388 -24.19 -3.82 11.00
CA CYS A 388 -25.17 -4.06 12.06
C CYS A 388 -24.52 -4.56 13.35
N ARG A 389 -23.57 -5.50 13.25
CA ARG A 389 -22.84 -6.03 14.39
C ARG A 389 -22.00 -4.95 15.06
N ALA A 390 -21.28 -4.15 14.28
CA ALA A 390 -20.45 -3.05 14.78
C ALA A 390 -21.28 -2.01 15.54
N LEU A 391 -22.45 -1.62 15.01
CA LEU A 391 -23.35 -0.64 15.65
C LEU A 391 -23.94 -1.16 16.98
N LYS A 392 -24.12 -2.48 17.11
CA LYS A 392 -24.67 -3.12 18.31
C LYS A 392 -23.59 -3.62 19.28
N MET A 393 -22.31 -3.52 18.92
CA MET A 393 -21.21 -4.04 19.72
C MET A 393 -21.07 -3.29 21.04
N PRO A 394 -21.05 -4.00 22.18
CA PRO A 394 -20.83 -3.37 23.49
C PRO A 394 -19.51 -2.60 23.54
N LEU A 395 -19.48 -1.47 24.24
CA LEU A 395 -18.27 -0.64 24.37
C LEU A 395 -17.08 -1.40 24.95
N GLU A 396 -17.32 -2.35 25.84
CA GLU A 396 -16.29 -3.22 26.41
C GLU A 396 -15.62 -4.05 25.32
N GLU A 397 -16.43 -4.75 24.50
CA GLU A 397 -15.90 -5.54 23.36
C GLU A 397 -15.14 -4.68 22.36
N GLN A 398 -15.63 -3.46 22.05
CA GLN A 398 -14.92 -2.53 21.17
C GLN A 398 -13.53 -2.20 21.72
N ARG A 399 -13.44 -1.87 23.01
CA ARG A 399 -12.15 -1.55 23.68
C ARG A 399 -11.20 -2.73 23.70
N GLU A 400 -11.68 -3.91 24.07
CA GLU A 400 -10.85 -5.12 24.12
C GLU A 400 -10.24 -5.45 22.74
N ARG A 401 -11.05 -5.39 21.68
CA ARG A 401 -10.58 -5.63 20.32
C ARG A 401 -9.55 -4.62 19.88
N LEU A 402 -9.80 -3.32 20.13
CA LEU A 402 -8.85 -2.26 19.80
C LEU A 402 -7.54 -2.43 20.57
N GLN A 403 -7.59 -2.70 21.87
CA GLN A 403 -6.39 -2.89 22.70
C GLN A 403 -5.52 -4.05 22.19
N ARG A 404 -6.12 -5.17 21.79
CA ARG A 404 -5.35 -6.29 21.20
C ARG A 404 -4.68 -5.92 19.90
N MET A 405 -5.38 -5.22 19.00
CA MET A 405 -4.81 -4.74 17.74
C MET A 405 -3.74 -3.66 17.98
N GLN A 406 -3.96 -2.72 18.88
CA GLN A 406 -3.00 -1.68 19.25
C GLN A 406 -1.72 -2.27 19.86
N ALA A 407 -1.82 -3.31 20.68
CA ALA A 407 -0.67 -4.01 21.24
C ALA A 407 0.24 -4.60 20.14
N ILE A 408 -0.34 -5.10 19.04
CA ILE A 408 0.42 -5.57 17.89
C ILE A 408 1.08 -4.38 17.17
N LEU A 409 0.30 -3.33 16.86
CA LEU A 409 0.78 -2.18 16.10
C LEU A 409 1.87 -1.37 16.82
N SER A 410 1.82 -1.30 18.17
CA SER A 410 2.83 -0.61 18.98
C SER A 410 4.21 -1.28 18.90
N VAL A 411 4.25 -2.58 18.63
CA VAL A 411 5.49 -3.35 18.44
C VAL A 411 5.91 -3.39 16.96
N GLN A 412 4.95 -3.64 16.07
CA GLN A 412 5.20 -3.75 14.63
C GLN A 412 5.13 -2.37 13.95
N THR A 413 6.07 -1.50 14.31
CA THR A 413 6.16 -0.14 13.77
C THR A 413 6.91 -0.10 12.43
N VAL A 414 6.83 1.03 11.72
CA VAL A 414 7.60 1.24 10.48
C VAL A 414 9.12 1.21 10.74
N ASN A 415 9.57 1.66 11.92
CA ASN A 415 10.99 1.61 12.29
C ASN A 415 11.44 0.16 12.52
N LYS A 416 10.62 -0.64 13.22
CA LYS A 416 10.90 -2.06 13.39
C LYS A 416 10.93 -2.79 12.05
N TRP A 417 9.94 -2.56 11.18
CA TRP A 417 9.92 -3.12 9.83
C TRP A 417 11.22 -2.84 9.05
N ALA A 418 11.71 -1.59 9.10
CA ALA A 418 12.95 -1.23 8.43
C ALA A 418 14.17 -1.90 9.08
N ALA A 419 14.25 -1.93 10.40
CA ALA A 419 15.33 -2.59 11.13
C ALA A 419 15.37 -4.10 10.85
N ASP A 420 14.21 -4.75 10.82
CA ASP A 420 14.10 -6.19 10.51
C ASP A 420 14.56 -6.46 9.06
N PHE A 421 14.14 -5.62 8.09
CA PHE A 421 14.60 -5.73 6.71
C PHE A 421 16.12 -5.59 6.59
N MET A 422 16.70 -4.56 7.21
CA MET A 422 18.15 -4.33 7.16
C MET A 422 18.91 -5.44 7.87
N SER A 423 18.40 -5.96 8.97
CA SER A 423 18.98 -7.11 9.67
C SER A 423 18.98 -8.36 8.79
N CYS A 424 17.85 -8.67 8.13
CA CYS A 424 17.77 -9.79 7.20
C CYS A 424 18.77 -9.63 6.04
N LEU A 425 18.86 -8.45 5.47
CA LEU A 425 19.82 -8.16 4.38
C LEU A 425 21.28 -8.33 4.84
N LEU A 426 21.60 -7.96 6.09
CA LEU A 426 22.94 -8.16 6.66
C LEU A 426 23.31 -9.63 6.80
N TYR A 427 22.36 -10.47 7.24
CA TYR A 427 22.59 -11.90 7.45
C TYR A 427 22.72 -12.71 6.15
N THR A 428 22.28 -12.18 5.01
CA THR A 428 22.47 -12.80 3.69
C THR A 428 23.88 -12.59 3.13
N SER A 429 24.65 -11.64 3.71
CA SER A 429 26.04 -11.40 3.32
C SER A 429 26.93 -12.50 3.87
N PRO A 430 27.78 -13.18 3.06
CA PRO A 430 28.70 -14.19 3.57
C PRO A 430 29.62 -13.57 4.61
N SER A 431 29.64 -14.16 5.80
CA SER A 431 30.54 -13.74 6.89
C SER A 431 32.00 -13.71 6.39
N PRO A 432 32.83 -12.76 6.85
CA PRO A 432 34.25 -12.78 6.58
C PRO A 432 34.92 -14.12 6.94
N ARG A 433 34.33 -14.91 7.85
CA ARG A 433 34.79 -16.25 8.24
C ARG A 433 34.48 -17.33 7.18
N ASP A 434 33.38 -17.15 6.43
CA ASP A 434 32.99 -18.14 5.39
C ASP A 434 33.81 -17.95 4.11
N ARG A 435 34.40 -16.77 3.88
CA ARG A 435 35.33 -16.50 2.78
C ARG A 435 36.71 -17.11 2.97
N SER A 436 37.06 -17.56 4.18
CA SER A 436 38.38 -18.16 4.50
C SER A 436 38.42 -19.67 4.36
N LEU A 437 37.30 -20.30 3.98
CA LEU A 437 37.17 -21.79 3.84
C LEU A 437 36.95 -22.22 2.38
N SER A 438 37.10 -21.35 1.41
CA SER A 438 37.03 -21.67 -0.03
C SER A 438 38.40 -21.56 -0.69
#